data_65a14dcaf3c329b8f785f512766692ac
#
_entry.id   65a14dcaf3c329b8f785f512766692ac
#
_cell.length_a   1.000
_cell.length_b   1.000
_cell.length_c   1.000
_cell.angle_alpha   90.00
_cell.angle_beta   90.00
_cell.angle_gamma   90.00
#
_symmetry.space_group_name_H-M   'P 1'
#
loop_
_entity.id
_entity.type
_entity.pdbx_description
1 polymer ?
#
loop_
_entity_poly.entity_id
_entity_poly.type
_entity_poly.pdbx_seq_one_letter_code
_entity_poly.pdbx_strand_id
1 'polypeptide(L)'
;MTMTTAWDDIRPALLPDIKNYLDITWQDDELEKKLWGIAVAGMGYLDGKIGAAQDYTQPGLHRSLLFDYIRYTRDGAADIFENNYRHLILAAQNERRVTAYAAKAADAPDG
;
A
#
# COMPACT_ATOMS: atom_id res chain seq x y z
N MET A 1 4.65 -10.53 21.45
CA MET A 1 5.42 -10.13 20.32
C MET A 1 4.53 -9.76 19.16
N THR A 2 4.69 -8.63 18.66
CA THR A 2 3.81 -8.17 17.61
C THR A 2 4.51 -8.25 16.26
N MET A 3 3.81 -8.82 15.30
CA MET A 3 4.36 -8.98 13.97
C MET A 3 4.14 -7.76 13.10
N THR A 4 3.24 -6.87 13.49
CA THR A 4 2.84 -5.76 12.65
C THR A 4 3.31 -4.42 13.17
N THR A 5 4.31 -4.41 14.03
CA THR A 5 4.77 -3.19 14.66
C THR A 5 5.21 -2.13 13.65
N ALA A 6 5.86 -2.56 12.56
CA ALA A 6 6.34 -1.61 11.56
C ALA A 6 5.19 -0.87 10.89
N TRP A 7 4.08 -1.56 10.62
CA TRP A 7 2.92 -0.90 10.03
C TRP A 7 2.19 -0.04 11.04
N ASP A 8 2.13 -0.47 12.30
CA ASP A 8 1.53 0.34 13.35
C ASP A 8 2.28 1.65 13.54
N ASP A 9 3.59 1.65 13.30
CA ASP A 9 4.40 2.85 13.45
C ASP A 9 4.02 3.93 12.42
N ILE A 10 3.53 3.55 11.26
CA ILE A 10 3.13 4.52 10.23
C ILE A 10 1.66 4.92 10.33
N ARG A 11 0.91 4.30 11.22
CA ARG A 11 -0.52 4.60 11.37
C ARG A 11 -0.80 6.08 11.61
N PRO A 12 -0.08 6.78 12.52
CA PRO A 12 -0.37 8.20 12.77
C PRO A 12 -0.16 9.08 11.54
N ALA A 13 0.73 8.67 10.64
CA ALA A 13 0.98 9.44 9.42
C ALA A 13 0.01 9.05 8.31
N LEU A 14 -0.34 7.79 8.21
CA LEU A 14 -1.08 7.27 7.06
C LEU A 14 -2.60 7.31 7.26
N LEU A 15 -3.09 7.01 8.44
CA LEU A 15 -4.53 6.94 8.68
C LEU A 15 -5.27 8.24 8.40
N PRO A 16 -4.76 9.42 8.79
CA PRO A 16 -5.45 10.66 8.46
C PRO A 16 -5.58 10.87 6.95
N ASP A 17 -4.57 10.47 6.18
CA ASP A 17 -4.62 10.60 4.73
C ASP A 17 -5.64 9.63 4.12
N ILE A 18 -5.75 8.44 4.68
CA ILE A 18 -6.76 7.47 4.25
C ILE A 18 -8.16 8.03 4.51
N LYS A 19 -8.38 8.59 5.69
CA LYS A 19 -9.66 9.19 6.03
C LYS A 19 -9.99 10.33 5.09
N ASN A 20 -9.01 11.17 4.80
CA ASN A 20 -9.21 12.28 3.88
C ASN A 20 -9.57 11.81 2.48
N TYR A 21 -8.91 10.76 2.02
CA TYR A 21 -9.22 10.17 0.71
C TYR A 21 -10.65 9.64 0.64
N LEU A 22 -11.16 9.11 1.76
CA LEU A 22 -12.50 8.55 1.84
C LEU A 22 -13.55 9.57 2.27
N ASP A 23 -13.16 10.84 2.40
CA ASP A 23 -14.07 11.92 2.83
C ASP A 23 -14.66 11.69 4.23
N ILE A 24 -13.89 11.07 5.12
CA ILE A 24 -14.30 10.85 6.49
C ILE A 24 -13.77 11.99 7.34
N THR A 25 -14.66 12.88 7.78
CA THR A 25 -14.26 14.06 8.52
C THR A 25 -14.57 13.97 10.02
N TRP A 26 -15.23 12.91 10.45
CA TRP A 26 -15.61 12.74 11.87
C TRP A 26 -14.66 11.78 12.56
N GLN A 27 -14.68 11.82 13.88
CA GLN A 27 -13.88 10.96 14.73
C GLN A 27 -14.71 9.78 15.18
N ASP A 28 -14.24 8.56 14.93
CA ASP A 28 -14.92 7.34 15.31
C ASP A 28 -13.87 6.25 15.45
N ASP A 29 -13.56 5.90 16.69
CA ASP A 29 -12.46 4.97 16.97
C ASP A 29 -12.70 3.58 16.38
N GLU A 30 -13.94 3.11 16.38
CA GLU A 30 -14.24 1.79 15.80
C GLU A 30 -14.06 1.79 14.30
N LEU A 31 -14.51 2.86 13.65
CA LEU A 31 -14.32 3.00 12.21
C LEU A 31 -12.83 3.08 11.87
N GLU A 32 -12.08 3.85 12.62
CA GLU A 32 -10.64 4.01 12.37
C GLU A 32 -9.89 2.70 12.56
N LYS A 33 -10.27 1.92 13.56
CA LYS A 33 -9.70 0.62 13.79
C LYS A 33 -9.98 -0.32 12.62
N LYS A 34 -11.21 -0.29 12.13
CA LYS A 34 -11.61 -1.11 10.98
C LYS A 34 -10.83 -0.70 9.72
N LEU A 35 -10.74 0.60 9.47
CA LEU A 35 -10.01 1.10 8.31
C LEU A 35 -8.54 0.72 8.38
N TRP A 36 -7.95 0.82 9.57
CA TRP A 36 -6.55 0.44 9.70
C TRP A 36 -6.34 -1.05 9.46
N GLY A 37 -7.26 -1.88 9.90
CA GLY A 37 -7.22 -3.31 9.61
C GLY A 37 -7.24 -3.59 8.12
N ILE A 38 -8.10 -2.87 7.38
CA ILE A 38 -8.15 -2.99 5.92
C ILE A 38 -6.84 -2.52 5.30
N ALA A 39 -6.28 -1.41 5.81
CA ALA A 39 -5.03 -0.88 5.29
C ALA A 39 -3.88 -1.86 5.49
N VAL A 40 -3.77 -2.48 6.66
CA VAL A 40 -2.73 -3.47 6.93
C VAL A 40 -2.86 -4.66 6.00
N ALA A 41 -4.09 -5.15 5.82
CA ALA A 41 -4.32 -6.25 4.90
C ALA A 41 -3.95 -5.87 3.46
N GLY A 42 -4.26 -4.64 3.07
CA GLY A 42 -3.94 -4.14 1.73
C GLY A 42 -2.43 -4.00 1.52
N MET A 43 -1.71 -3.50 2.51
CA MET A 43 -0.26 -3.38 2.42
C MET A 43 0.39 -4.75 2.25
N GLY A 44 -0.05 -5.73 3.03
CA GLY A 44 0.46 -7.09 2.90
C GLY A 44 0.16 -7.69 1.53
N TYR A 45 -1.07 -7.50 1.06
CA TYR A 45 -1.48 -7.99 -0.25
C TYR A 45 -0.62 -7.37 -1.36
N LEU A 46 -0.47 -6.05 -1.34
CA LEU A 46 0.27 -5.35 -2.38
C LEU A 46 1.77 -5.65 -2.33
N ASP A 47 2.35 -5.72 -1.13
CA ASP A 47 3.75 -6.10 -1.00
C ASP A 47 3.99 -7.47 -1.61
N GLY A 48 3.08 -8.41 -1.39
CA GLY A 48 3.17 -9.73 -1.97
C GLY A 48 3.06 -9.71 -3.49
N LYS A 49 2.15 -8.90 -4.03
CA LYS A 49 1.96 -8.81 -5.47
C LYS A 49 3.12 -8.09 -6.15
N ILE A 50 3.60 -7.01 -5.56
CA ILE A 50 4.72 -6.24 -6.13
C ILE A 50 6.03 -7.01 -5.99
N GLY A 51 6.16 -7.79 -4.93
CA GLY A 51 7.33 -8.62 -4.72
C GLY A 51 8.37 -8.01 -3.80
N ALA A 52 8.04 -6.93 -3.13
CA ALA A 52 8.94 -6.29 -2.16
C ALA A 52 8.15 -5.37 -1.24
N ALA A 53 8.66 -5.15 -0.05
CA ALA A 53 8.06 -4.22 0.90
C ALA A 53 8.08 -2.80 0.33
N GLN A 54 6.97 -2.07 0.50
CA GLN A 54 6.82 -0.72 0.01
C GLN A 54 6.65 0.24 1.17
N ASP A 55 7.05 1.50 0.96
CA ASP A 55 6.83 2.55 1.94
C ASP A 55 5.60 3.35 1.52
N TYR A 56 4.47 3.06 2.15
CA TYR A 56 3.19 3.67 1.79
C TYR A 56 3.04 5.10 2.31
N THR A 57 4.01 5.60 3.07
CA THR A 57 4.03 7.01 3.46
C THR A 57 4.61 7.88 2.35
N GLN A 58 5.25 7.29 1.37
CA GLN A 58 5.83 8.02 0.24
C GLN A 58 4.89 7.99 -0.94
N PRO A 59 4.85 9.09 -1.73
CA PRO A 59 3.98 9.12 -2.90
C PRO A 59 4.44 8.12 -3.96
N GLY A 60 3.51 7.68 -4.77
CA GLY A 60 3.81 6.76 -5.86
C GLY A 60 2.64 5.85 -6.16
N LEU A 61 2.82 5.01 -7.17
CA LEU A 61 1.79 4.09 -7.63
C LEU A 61 1.36 3.13 -6.52
N HIS A 62 2.31 2.65 -5.72
CA HIS A 62 2.02 1.73 -4.62
C HIS A 62 1.02 2.33 -3.62
N ARG A 63 1.17 3.62 -3.31
CA ARG A 63 0.30 4.31 -2.37
C ARG A 63 -1.10 4.48 -2.97
N SER A 64 -1.17 4.85 -4.23
CA SER A 64 -2.46 4.98 -4.93
C SER A 64 -3.19 3.64 -4.97
N LEU A 65 -2.47 2.57 -5.22
CA LEU A 65 -3.06 1.22 -5.22
C LEU A 65 -3.60 0.86 -3.85
N LEU A 66 -2.87 1.20 -2.78
CA LEU A 66 -3.33 0.92 -1.43
C LEU A 66 -4.63 1.68 -1.12
N PHE A 67 -4.69 2.96 -1.46
CA PHE A 67 -5.88 3.77 -1.17
C PHE A 67 -7.09 3.25 -1.93
N ASP A 68 -6.91 2.88 -3.19
CA ASP A 68 -8.00 2.31 -3.96
C ASP A 68 -8.42 0.94 -3.46
N TYR A 69 -7.46 0.12 -3.01
CA TYR A 69 -7.76 -1.16 -2.38
C TYR A 69 -8.65 -0.96 -1.14
N ILE A 70 -8.32 0.03 -0.33
CA ILE A 70 -9.09 0.32 0.88
C ILE A 70 -10.51 0.73 0.51
N ARG A 71 -10.66 1.59 -0.48
CA ARG A 71 -11.98 2.03 -0.92
C ARG A 71 -12.80 0.85 -1.45
N TYR A 72 -12.23 0.02 -2.29
CA TYR A 72 -12.92 -1.14 -2.83
C TYR A 72 -13.33 -2.11 -1.72
N THR A 73 -12.43 -2.37 -0.78
CA THR A 73 -12.73 -3.28 0.32
C THR A 73 -13.84 -2.72 1.21
N ARG A 74 -13.78 -1.44 1.51
CA ARG A 74 -14.80 -0.78 2.32
C ARG A 74 -16.17 -0.86 1.66
N ASP A 75 -16.21 -0.77 0.35
CA ASP A 75 -17.45 -0.80 -0.43
C ASP A 75 -17.90 -2.23 -0.75
N GLY A 76 -17.22 -3.24 -0.25
CA GLY A 76 -17.60 -4.63 -0.48
C GLY A 76 -17.21 -5.16 -1.85
N ALA A 77 -16.26 -4.51 -2.52
CA ALA A 77 -15.87 -4.84 -3.89
C ALA A 77 -14.42 -5.32 -3.99
N ALA A 78 -13.87 -5.86 -2.90
CA ALA A 78 -12.49 -6.30 -2.89
C ALA A 78 -12.20 -7.37 -3.96
N ASP A 79 -13.19 -8.18 -4.27
CA ASP A 79 -13.02 -9.27 -5.23
C ASP A 79 -12.82 -8.79 -6.67
N ILE A 80 -13.25 -7.59 -7.00
CA ILE A 80 -13.06 -7.06 -8.35
C ILE A 80 -11.85 -6.13 -8.45
N PHE A 81 -11.21 -5.82 -7.32
CA PHE A 81 -10.08 -4.90 -7.31
C PHE A 81 -8.95 -5.40 -8.22
N GLU A 82 -8.56 -6.65 -8.07
CA GLU A 82 -7.41 -7.18 -8.81
C GLU A 82 -7.66 -7.14 -10.31
N ASN A 83 -8.87 -7.49 -10.76
CA ASN A 83 -9.20 -7.44 -12.17
C ASN A 83 -9.10 -6.01 -12.72
N ASN A 84 -9.64 -5.05 -12.00
CA ASN A 84 -9.67 -3.67 -12.45
C ASN A 84 -8.28 -3.02 -12.40
N TYR A 85 -7.42 -3.47 -11.50
CA TYR A 85 -6.13 -2.83 -11.26
C TYR A 85 -4.94 -3.68 -11.68
N ARG A 86 -5.18 -4.80 -12.37
CA ARG A 86 -4.09 -5.71 -12.76
C ARG A 86 -2.99 -5.00 -13.52
N HIS A 87 -3.35 -4.15 -14.47
CA HIS A 87 -2.35 -3.45 -15.27
C HIS A 87 -1.50 -2.50 -14.43
N LEU A 88 -2.07 -1.90 -13.40
CA LEU A 88 -1.32 -1.02 -12.50
C LEU A 88 -0.45 -1.83 -11.54
N ILE A 89 -0.91 -2.99 -11.11
CA ILE A 89 -0.08 -3.88 -10.30
C ILE A 89 1.12 -4.36 -11.12
N LEU A 90 0.91 -4.69 -12.38
CA LEU A 90 2.00 -5.06 -13.27
C LEU A 90 2.97 -3.90 -13.47
N ALA A 91 2.47 -2.68 -13.58
CA ALA A 91 3.31 -1.49 -13.68
C ALA A 91 4.16 -1.31 -12.42
N ALA A 92 3.57 -1.51 -11.24
CA ALA A 92 4.31 -1.41 -9.98
C ALA A 92 5.40 -2.48 -9.88
N GLN A 93 5.09 -3.71 -10.32
CA GLN A 93 6.09 -4.78 -10.38
C GLN A 93 7.25 -4.40 -11.30
N ASN A 94 6.94 -3.78 -12.43
CA ASN A 94 7.95 -3.38 -13.39
C ASN A 94 8.82 -2.24 -12.83
N GLU A 95 8.22 -1.26 -12.18
CA GLU A 95 8.97 -0.19 -11.52
C GLU A 95 9.95 -0.76 -10.49
N ARG A 96 9.48 -1.70 -9.71
CA ARG A 96 10.32 -2.34 -8.70
C ARG A 96 11.51 -3.06 -9.36
N ARG A 97 11.29 -3.75 -10.47
CA ARG A 97 12.37 -4.43 -11.17
C ARG A 97 13.40 -3.44 -11.73
N VAL A 98 12.92 -2.37 -12.32
CA VAL A 98 13.80 -1.35 -12.88
C VAL A 98 14.62 -0.69 -11.77
N THR A 99 14.00 -0.36 -10.65
CA THR A 99 14.70 0.24 -9.51
C THR A 99 15.74 -0.73 -8.96
N ALA A 100 15.39 -2.00 -8.79
CA ALA A 100 16.33 -2.99 -8.27
C ALA A 100 17.49 -3.20 -9.23
N TYR A 101 17.24 -3.21 -10.52
CA TYR A 101 18.29 -3.35 -11.52
C TYR A 101 19.24 -2.16 -11.49
N ALA A 102 18.69 -0.96 -11.43
CA ALA A 102 19.50 0.26 -11.39
C ALA A 102 20.37 0.32 -10.12
N ALA A 103 19.81 -0.06 -8.97
CA ALA A 103 20.57 -0.10 -7.72
C ALA A 103 21.70 -1.12 -7.81
N LYS A 104 21.42 -2.28 -8.39
CA LYS A 104 22.44 -3.32 -8.54
C LYS A 104 23.55 -2.85 -9.48
N ALA A 105 23.19 -2.20 -10.57
CA ALA A 105 24.17 -1.67 -11.52
C ALA A 105 25.02 -0.59 -10.88
N ALA A 106 24.43 0.28 -10.06
CA ALA A 106 25.16 1.32 -9.37
C ALA A 106 26.16 0.76 -8.35
N ASP A 107 25.83 -0.38 -7.75
CA ASP A 107 26.70 -1.03 -6.79
C ASP A 107 27.75 -1.93 -7.44
N ALA A 108 27.63 -2.19 -8.73
CA ALA A 108 28.56 -3.08 -9.40
C ALA A 108 29.96 -2.43 -9.45
N PRO A 109 31.03 -3.22 -9.20
CA PRO A 109 32.36 -2.66 -9.33
C PRO A 109 32.64 -2.31 -10.79
N ASP A 110 33.43 -1.26 -10.95
CA ASP A 110 33.78 -0.81 -12.28
C ASP A 110 34.75 -1.77 -12.86
N GLY A 111 34.92 -2.57 -12.93
CA GLY A 111 36.00 -3.29 -13.47
C GLY A 111 35.66 -4.46 -14.26
#